data_2b14f50a867036ef1bfd0e72b522227e
#
_entry.id   2b14f50a867036ef1bfd0e72b522227e
#
_cell.length_a   1.000
_cell.length_b   1.000
_cell.length_c   1.000
_cell.angle_alpha   90.00
_cell.angle_beta   90.00
_cell.angle_gamma   90.00
#
_symmetry.space_group_name_H-M   'P 1'
#
loop_
_entity.id
_entity.type
_entity.pdbx_description
1 polymer ?
#
loop_
_entity_poly.entity_id
_entity_poly.type
_entity_poly.pdbx_seq_one_letter_code
_entity_poly.pdbx_strand_id
1 'polypeptide(L)'
;DEEGNRSGYGYDFLRLMARYWDVDYEYVGYDKSWDDMQQMLEDGEIDMVTSPRKTPEREEKFDFSRPIGTNNGILTVRSDNSTIVDGNYSTYNGMRVALLNGSSRDKEFADFAGNKGFTYDPFYFDTTAEMEEALQSGNVDAIAATSMRKTNNERIVDKFDSSDFYVIVKKGNTELLNEINYAIDQMNAVEGDWKTTLYNKNYESIETKNLEYTKKEKSIISQYSKDNPLHVLC
;
A
#
# COMPACT_ATOMS: atom_id res chain seq x y z
N ASP A 1 5.12 -8.38 15.11
CA ASP A 1 6.40 -9.09 15.00
C ASP A 1 6.55 -10.13 16.13
N GLU A 2 7.60 -10.93 16.09
CA GLU A 2 7.88 -11.97 17.11
C GLU A 2 8.08 -11.41 18.53
N GLU A 3 8.35 -10.13 18.67
CA GLU A 3 8.49 -9.42 19.94
C GLU A 3 7.13 -8.88 20.46
N GLY A 4 6.03 -9.12 19.75
CA GLY A 4 4.69 -8.66 20.12
C GLY A 4 4.38 -7.20 19.72
N ASN A 5 5.26 -6.54 18.95
CA ASN A 5 4.99 -5.20 18.45
C ASN A 5 4.02 -5.25 17.27
N ARG A 6 3.02 -4.40 17.29
CA ARG A 6 2.04 -4.27 16.22
C ARG A 6 2.45 -3.17 15.26
N SER A 7 2.28 -3.43 13.96
CA SER A 7 2.60 -2.48 12.89
C SER A 7 1.72 -2.72 11.67
N GLY A 8 1.85 -1.84 10.68
CA GLY A 8 1.12 -1.93 9.42
C GLY A 8 -0.01 -0.92 9.31
N TYR A 9 -0.48 -0.73 8.08
CA TYR A 9 -1.46 0.29 7.74
C TYR A 9 -2.74 0.21 8.58
N GLY A 10 -3.32 -0.97 8.71
CA GLY A 10 -4.56 -1.17 9.48
C GLY A 10 -4.39 -0.81 10.96
N TYR A 11 -3.27 -1.17 11.57
CA TYR A 11 -2.96 -0.81 12.95
C TYR A 11 -2.79 0.71 13.12
N ASP A 12 -2.02 1.33 12.25
CA ASP A 12 -1.82 2.78 12.30
C ASP A 12 -3.12 3.56 12.04
N PHE A 13 -3.97 3.06 11.13
CA PHE A 13 -5.29 3.60 10.89
C PHE A 13 -6.17 3.54 12.15
N LEU A 14 -6.25 2.39 12.82
CA LEU A 14 -7.04 2.24 14.04
C LEU A 14 -6.53 3.17 15.16
N ARG A 15 -5.22 3.31 15.31
CA ARG A 15 -4.64 4.26 16.27
C ARG A 15 -4.97 5.72 15.95
N LEU A 16 -5.04 6.08 14.68
CA LEU A 16 -5.46 7.42 14.28
C LEU A 16 -6.95 7.61 14.54
N MET A 17 -7.78 6.63 14.16
CA MET A 17 -9.23 6.66 14.34
C MET A 17 -9.63 6.75 15.83
N ALA A 18 -8.87 6.14 16.75
CA ALA A 18 -9.09 6.24 18.20
C ALA A 18 -9.03 7.67 18.76
N ARG A 19 -8.47 8.63 18.04
CA ARG A 19 -8.51 10.05 18.43
C ARG A 19 -9.88 10.69 18.20
N TYR A 20 -10.71 10.07 17.36
CA TYR A 20 -12.01 10.58 16.91
C TYR A 20 -13.17 9.68 17.33
N TRP A 21 -12.85 8.58 18.01
CA TRP A 21 -13.81 7.59 18.45
C TRP A 21 -13.39 7.06 19.83
N ASP A 22 -14.19 7.32 20.84
CA ASP A 22 -13.89 6.97 22.24
C ASP A 22 -14.16 5.49 22.49
N VAL A 23 -13.25 4.65 21.97
CA VAL A 23 -13.30 3.19 22.12
C VAL A 23 -11.90 2.62 22.41
N ASP A 24 -11.88 1.54 23.14
CA ASP A 24 -10.69 0.71 23.33
C ASP A 24 -10.71 -0.46 22.34
N TYR A 25 -9.59 -0.72 21.69
CA TYR A 25 -9.43 -1.84 20.77
C TYR A 25 -8.81 -3.04 21.45
N GLU A 26 -9.47 -4.20 21.33
CA GLU A 26 -8.84 -5.49 21.53
C GLU A 26 -8.41 -6.06 20.17
N TYR A 27 -7.11 -6.31 20.00
CA TYR A 27 -6.57 -6.82 18.74
C TYR A 27 -6.46 -8.33 18.80
N VAL A 28 -7.27 -8.99 17.99
CA VAL A 28 -7.34 -10.46 17.87
C VAL A 28 -7.11 -10.89 16.42
N GLY A 29 -6.94 -12.20 16.19
CA GLY A 29 -6.88 -12.75 14.84
C GLY A 29 -5.57 -12.51 14.10
N TYR A 30 -4.53 -11.98 14.74
CA TYR A 30 -3.22 -11.73 14.11
C TYR A 30 -2.47 -13.00 13.67
N ASP A 31 -2.86 -14.15 14.19
CA ASP A 31 -2.35 -15.49 13.88
C ASP A 31 -3.27 -16.29 12.96
N LYS A 32 -4.36 -15.68 12.50
CA LYS A 32 -5.39 -16.33 11.67
C LYS A 32 -5.20 -16.04 10.19
N SER A 33 -5.68 -16.96 9.38
CA SER A 33 -5.79 -16.73 7.94
C SER A 33 -6.82 -15.63 7.63
N TRP A 34 -6.75 -15.09 6.42
CA TRP A 34 -7.73 -14.10 5.96
C TRP A 34 -9.17 -14.66 5.96
N ASP A 35 -9.34 -15.90 5.56
CA ASP A 35 -10.65 -16.55 5.52
C ASP A 35 -11.17 -16.82 6.93
N ASP A 36 -10.30 -17.23 7.87
CA ASP A 36 -10.69 -17.42 9.27
C ASP A 36 -11.15 -16.10 9.90
N MET A 37 -10.46 -14.99 9.64
CA MET A 37 -10.88 -13.68 10.15
C MET A 37 -12.25 -13.26 9.61
N GLN A 38 -12.54 -13.53 8.34
CA GLN A 38 -13.86 -13.28 7.76
C GLN A 38 -14.93 -14.14 8.42
N GLN A 39 -14.64 -15.41 8.67
CA GLN A 39 -15.56 -16.31 9.36
C GLN A 39 -15.84 -15.85 10.80
N MET A 40 -14.82 -15.45 11.55
CA MET A 40 -14.98 -14.89 12.90
C MET A 40 -15.87 -13.65 12.90
N LEU A 41 -15.79 -12.80 11.86
CA LEU A 41 -16.67 -11.65 11.71
C LEU A 41 -18.11 -12.05 11.40
N GLU A 42 -18.33 -13.05 10.53
CA GLU A 42 -19.66 -13.62 10.25
C GLU A 42 -20.31 -14.22 11.51
N ASP A 43 -19.53 -14.92 12.33
CA ASP A 43 -19.99 -15.55 13.56
C ASP A 43 -20.20 -14.54 14.70
N GLY A 44 -19.65 -13.33 14.57
CA GLY A 44 -19.73 -12.28 15.58
C GLY A 44 -18.75 -12.46 16.73
N GLU A 45 -17.67 -13.20 16.50
CA GLU A 45 -16.56 -13.36 17.45
C GLU A 45 -15.66 -12.11 17.48
N ILE A 46 -15.65 -11.35 16.37
CA ILE A 46 -15.00 -10.05 16.23
C ILE A 46 -15.96 -9.04 15.64
N ASP A 47 -15.74 -7.76 15.89
CA ASP A 47 -16.66 -6.67 15.50
C ASP A 47 -16.33 -6.09 14.14
N MET A 48 -15.06 -6.05 13.75
CA MET A 48 -14.61 -5.47 12.48
C MET A 48 -13.29 -6.05 11.99
N VAL A 49 -13.09 -5.96 10.68
CA VAL A 49 -11.80 -6.28 10.02
C VAL A 49 -11.40 -5.09 9.14
N THR A 50 -10.11 -4.71 9.19
CA THR A 50 -9.57 -3.62 8.35
C THR A 50 -8.93 -4.15 7.07
N SER A 51 -8.91 -3.29 6.05
CA SER A 51 -8.16 -3.47 4.80
C SER A 51 -8.71 -4.46 3.75
N PRO A 52 -9.95 -5.01 3.85
CA PRO A 52 -10.50 -5.77 2.74
C PRO A 52 -10.83 -4.89 1.53
N ARG A 53 -10.63 -5.45 0.35
CA ARG A 53 -11.19 -4.93 -0.91
C ARG A 53 -12.66 -5.32 -1.00
N LYS A 54 -13.47 -4.48 -1.65
CA LYS A 54 -14.86 -4.78 -1.92
C LYS A 54 -14.98 -5.77 -3.06
N THR A 55 -15.76 -6.84 -2.85
CA THR A 55 -16.15 -7.81 -3.88
C THR A 55 -17.64 -8.15 -3.74
N PRO A 56 -18.32 -8.56 -4.81
CA PRO A 56 -19.74 -8.97 -4.72
C PRO A 56 -20.02 -10.00 -3.63
N GLU A 57 -19.17 -11.02 -3.50
CA GLU A 57 -19.32 -12.07 -2.48
C GLU A 57 -19.20 -11.50 -1.06
N ARG A 58 -18.30 -10.55 -0.83
CA ARG A 58 -18.16 -9.89 0.46
C ARG A 58 -19.31 -8.94 0.76
N GLU A 59 -19.86 -8.27 -0.26
CA GLU A 59 -21.02 -7.40 -0.09
C GLU A 59 -22.30 -8.14 0.34
N GLU A 60 -22.39 -9.43 0.07
CA GLU A 60 -23.49 -10.29 0.56
C GLU A 60 -23.38 -10.52 2.07
N LYS A 61 -22.18 -10.61 2.63
CA LYS A 61 -21.87 -11.03 4.00
C LYS A 61 -21.56 -9.86 4.95
N PHE A 62 -21.01 -8.77 4.43
CA PHE A 62 -20.49 -7.66 5.20
C PHE A 62 -21.00 -6.32 4.70
N ASP A 63 -21.04 -5.35 5.60
CA ASP A 63 -21.21 -3.95 5.27
C ASP A 63 -19.85 -3.23 5.32
N PHE A 64 -19.66 -2.29 4.41
CA PHE A 64 -18.39 -1.62 4.15
C PHE A 64 -18.44 -0.17 4.60
N SER A 65 -17.40 0.26 5.28
CA SER A 65 -17.20 1.66 5.66
C SER A 65 -16.92 2.56 4.44
N ARG A 66 -16.70 3.83 4.70
CA ARG A 66 -15.97 4.69 3.75
C ARG A 66 -14.57 4.13 3.47
N PRO A 67 -14.00 4.40 2.30
CA PRO A 67 -12.67 3.89 1.96
C PRO A 67 -11.61 4.47 2.89
N ILE A 68 -10.75 3.59 3.40
CA ILE A 68 -9.65 3.94 4.30
C ILE A 68 -8.29 4.00 3.59
N GLY A 69 -8.22 3.64 2.34
CA GLY A 69 -7.04 3.74 1.49
C GLY A 69 -7.27 3.17 0.11
N THR A 70 -6.27 3.29 -0.73
CA THR A 70 -6.28 2.77 -2.10
C THR A 70 -5.06 1.88 -2.33
N ASN A 71 -5.29 0.71 -2.90
CA ASN A 71 -4.25 -0.23 -3.30
C ASN A 71 -4.20 -0.29 -4.83
N ASN A 72 -3.02 -0.04 -5.39
CA ASN A 72 -2.79 -0.15 -6.83
C ASN A 72 -1.97 -1.40 -7.13
N GLY A 73 -2.14 -1.98 -8.30
CA GLY A 73 -1.09 -2.72 -8.95
C GLY A 73 -0.03 -1.75 -9.44
N ILE A 74 1.23 -2.07 -9.20
CA ILE A 74 2.36 -1.29 -9.70
C ILE A 74 3.29 -2.17 -10.52
N LEU A 75 3.79 -1.62 -11.60
CA LEU A 75 4.91 -2.17 -12.35
C LEU A 75 6.16 -1.41 -11.94
N THR A 76 7.14 -2.12 -11.39
CA THR A 76 8.41 -1.54 -10.97
C THR A 76 9.57 -2.16 -11.73
N VAL A 77 10.62 -1.39 -11.91
CA VAL A 77 11.91 -1.81 -12.46
C VAL A 77 13.02 -1.36 -11.51
N ARG A 78 14.25 -1.87 -11.68
CA ARG A 78 15.37 -1.32 -10.90
C ARG A 78 15.51 0.18 -11.12
N SER A 79 15.91 0.91 -10.11
CA SER A 79 16.04 2.38 -10.17
C SER A 79 17.03 2.86 -11.25
N ASP A 80 18.04 2.05 -11.56
CA ASP A 80 19.06 2.31 -12.60
C ASP A 80 18.65 1.86 -14.02
N ASN A 81 17.49 1.19 -14.19
CA ASN A 81 17.00 0.77 -15.48
C ASN A 81 16.54 1.98 -16.30
N SER A 82 17.24 2.26 -17.40
CA SER A 82 16.90 3.35 -18.33
C SER A 82 16.26 2.87 -19.64
N THR A 83 16.09 1.57 -19.84
CA THR A 83 15.57 0.99 -21.09
C THR A 83 14.04 0.90 -21.09
N ILE A 84 13.43 0.65 -19.94
CA ILE A 84 11.98 0.65 -19.76
C ILE A 84 11.56 2.07 -19.36
N VAL A 85 10.81 2.75 -20.24
CA VAL A 85 10.45 4.16 -20.08
C VAL A 85 8.98 4.27 -19.66
N ASP A 86 8.73 5.02 -18.60
CA ASP A 86 7.42 5.24 -17.99
C ASP A 86 6.36 5.61 -19.02
N GLY A 87 5.28 4.80 -19.12
CA GLY A 87 4.19 4.99 -20.06
C GLY A 87 4.52 4.78 -21.55
N ASN A 88 5.76 4.44 -21.90
CA ASN A 88 6.12 4.08 -23.27
C ASN A 88 6.04 2.56 -23.46
N TYR A 89 4.84 2.07 -23.76
CA TYR A 89 4.54 0.64 -23.85
C TYR A 89 5.35 -0.12 -24.91
N SER A 90 5.93 0.56 -25.90
CA SER A 90 6.83 -0.09 -26.85
C SER A 90 8.10 -0.62 -26.20
N THR A 91 8.54 0.01 -25.09
CA THR A 91 9.71 -0.42 -24.30
C THR A 91 9.39 -1.55 -23.34
N TYR A 92 8.11 -1.90 -23.15
CA TYR A 92 7.66 -2.98 -22.28
C TYR A 92 7.61 -4.34 -23.00
N ASN A 93 7.66 -4.35 -24.32
CA ASN A 93 7.57 -5.58 -25.11
C ASN A 93 8.71 -6.56 -24.78
N GLY A 94 8.31 -7.80 -24.45
CA GLY A 94 9.24 -8.89 -24.16
C GLY A 94 9.99 -8.74 -22.83
N MET A 95 9.60 -7.81 -21.95
CA MET A 95 10.20 -7.74 -20.61
C MET A 95 9.87 -9.00 -19.80
N ARG A 96 10.79 -9.47 -19.00
CA ARG A 96 10.62 -10.56 -18.05
C ARG A 96 10.02 -9.97 -16.77
N VAL A 97 8.80 -10.42 -16.42
CA VAL A 97 8.02 -9.85 -15.31
C VAL A 97 7.88 -10.87 -14.19
N ALA A 98 8.32 -10.51 -13.00
CA ALA A 98 8.06 -11.30 -11.80
C ALA A 98 6.61 -11.09 -11.32
N LEU A 99 5.96 -12.21 -11.05
CA LEU A 99 4.57 -12.32 -10.56
C LEU A 99 4.53 -13.23 -9.34
N LEU A 100 3.66 -12.94 -8.38
CA LEU A 100 3.50 -13.73 -7.16
C LEU A 100 2.46 -14.83 -7.39
N ASN A 101 2.83 -16.10 -7.14
CA ASN A 101 1.93 -17.25 -7.21
C ASN A 101 0.66 -17.01 -6.35
N GLY A 102 -0.51 -17.31 -6.93
CA GLY A 102 -1.80 -17.18 -6.25
C GLY A 102 -2.29 -15.74 -6.05
N SER A 103 -1.59 -14.73 -6.58
CA SER A 103 -2.02 -13.34 -6.50
C SER A 103 -3.01 -13.00 -7.63
N SER A 104 -4.05 -12.21 -7.31
CA SER A 104 -4.94 -11.63 -8.34
C SER A 104 -4.22 -10.68 -9.29
N ARG A 105 -3.03 -10.18 -8.90
CA ARG A 105 -2.21 -9.25 -9.69
C ARG A 105 -1.75 -9.84 -11.02
N ASP A 106 -1.63 -11.17 -11.13
CA ASP A 106 -1.31 -11.85 -12.38
C ASP A 106 -2.36 -11.53 -13.45
N LYS A 107 -3.63 -11.79 -13.15
CA LYS A 107 -4.74 -11.50 -14.07
C LYS A 107 -4.87 -10.01 -14.35
N GLU A 108 -4.81 -9.18 -13.33
CA GLU A 108 -4.93 -7.72 -13.44
C GLU A 108 -3.82 -7.14 -14.33
N PHE A 109 -2.59 -7.65 -14.21
CA PHE A 109 -1.47 -7.23 -15.05
C PHE A 109 -1.60 -7.73 -16.49
N ALA A 110 -2.07 -8.97 -16.70
CA ALA A 110 -2.36 -9.50 -18.03
C ALA A 110 -3.42 -8.67 -18.77
N ASP A 111 -4.50 -8.31 -18.07
CA ASP A 111 -5.56 -7.44 -18.60
C ASP A 111 -4.99 -6.03 -18.94
N PHE A 112 -4.14 -5.49 -18.08
CA PHE A 112 -3.46 -4.22 -18.33
C PHE A 112 -2.56 -4.28 -19.56
N ALA A 113 -1.70 -5.30 -19.69
CA ALA A 113 -0.80 -5.49 -20.82
C ALA A 113 -1.58 -5.60 -22.14
N GLY A 114 -2.66 -6.39 -22.13
CA GLY A 114 -3.56 -6.54 -23.28
C GLY A 114 -4.21 -5.23 -23.69
N ASN A 115 -4.72 -4.45 -22.74
CA ASN A 115 -5.33 -3.15 -22.98
C ASN A 115 -4.34 -2.09 -23.50
N LYS A 116 -3.07 -2.18 -23.11
CA LYS A 116 -1.99 -1.27 -23.54
C LYS A 116 -1.24 -1.74 -24.77
N GLY A 117 -1.47 -2.99 -25.20
CA GLY A 117 -0.95 -3.56 -26.45
C GLY A 117 0.52 -3.93 -26.39
N PHE A 118 1.03 -4.37 -25.25
CA PHE A 118 2.39 -4.91 -25.12
C PHE A 118 2.39 -6.37 -24.64
N THR A 119 3.50 -7.07 -24.92
CA THR A 119 3.72 -8.46 -24.50
C THR A 119 4.81 -8.53 -23.44
N TYR A 120 4.77 -9.57 -22.61
CA TYR A 120 5.78 -9.82 -21.58
C TYR A 120 5.97 -11.33 -21.35
N ASP A 121 7.08 -11.72 -20.72
CA ASP A 121 7.37 -13.09 -20.32
C ASP A 121 7.17 -13.23 -18.81
N PRO A 122 6.14 -13.98 -18.31
CA PRO A 122 5.87 -14.11 -16.89
C PRO A 122 6.84 -15.07 -16.19
N PHE A 123 7.31 -14.68 -15.02
CA PHE A 123 8.13 -15.48 -14.10
C PHE A 123 7.45 -15.51 -12.74
N TYR A 124 7.10 -16.70 -12.27
CA TYR A 124 6.33 -16.87 -11.03
C TYR A 124 7.23 -17.22 -9.85
N PHE A 125 6.95 -16.59 -8.71
CA PHE A 125 7.67 -16.74 -7.45
C PHE A 125 6.69 -17.00 -6.31
N ASP A 126 7.15 -17.63 -5.24
CA ASP A 126 6.31 -17.93 -4.08
C ASP A 126 6.34 -16.81 -3.03
N THR A 127 7.37 -15.96 -3.05
CA THR A 127 7.52 -14.86 -2.11
C THR A 127 7.92 -13.54 -2.80
N THR A 128 7.55 -12.43 -2.19
CA THR A 128 7.98 -11.10 -2.64
C THR A 128 9.50 -10.93 -2.56
N ALA A 129 10.14 -11.54 -1.56
CA ALA A 129 11.59 -11.47 -1.40
C ALA A 129 12.33 -12.12 -2.59
N GLU A 130 11.85 -13.26 -3.08
CA GLU A 130 12.40 -13.91 -4.28
C GLU A 130 12.22 -13.06 -5.54
N MET A 131 11.07 -12.37 -5.68
CA MET A 131 10.84 -11.43 -6.79
C MET A 131 11.84 -10.27 -6.76
N GLU A 132 12.07 -9.70 -5.58
CA GLU A 132 13.03 -8.61 -5.36
C GLU A 132 14.46 -9.07 -5.66
N GLU A 133 14.87 -10.25 -5.20
CA GLU A 133 16.18 -10.82 -5.50
C GLU A 133 16.37 -11.06 -7.01
N ALA A 134 15.34 -11.60 -7.69
CA ALA A 134 15.36 -11.82 -9.13
C ALA A 134 15.47 -10.51 -9.92
N LEU A 135 14.82 -9.43 -9.46
CA LEU A 135 14.94 -8.11 -10.06
C LEU A 135 16.34 -7.52 -9.86
N GLN A 136 16.88 -7.58 -8.64
CA GLN A 136 18.19 -7.02 -8.33
C GLN A 136 19.33 -7.78 -9.04
N SER A 137 19.20 -9.09 -9.17
CA SER A 137 20.16 -9.93 -9.92
C SER A 137 20.05 -9.84 -11.45
N GLY A 138 18.97 -9.19 -11.97
CA GLY A 138 18.71 -9.08 -13.40
C GLY A 138 18.13 -10.34 -14.04
N ASN A 139 17.64 -11.29 -13.26
CA ASN A 139 16.93 -12.47 -13.76
C ASN A 139 15.56 -12.10 -14.34
N VAL A 140 14.94 -11.04 -13.83
CA VAL A 140 13.75 -10.39 -14.38
C VAL A 140 14.01 -8.90 -14.61
N ASP A 141 13.19 -8.27 -15.45
CA ASP A 141 13.35 -6.86 -15.82
C ASP A 141 12.41 -5.96 -15.00
N ALA A 142 11.28 -6.53 -14.53
CA ALA A 142 10.26 -5.80 -13.79
C ALA A 142 9.55 -6.71 -12.77
N ILE A 143 8.89 -6.07 -11.80
CA ILE A 143 7.95 -6.71 -10.86
C ILE A 143 6.56 -6.10 -11.04
N ALA A 144 5.53 -6.93 -11.25
CA ALA A 144 4.14 -6.52 -11.19
C ALA A 144 3.52 -7.00 -9.86
N ALA A 145 3.25 -6.07 -8.95
CA ALA A 145 2.81 -6.39 -7.60
C ALA A 145 1.89 -5.31 -7.01
N THR A 146 1.50 -5.50 -5.75
CA THR A 146 0.76 -4.51 -4.96
C THR A 146 1.61 -3.27 -4.66
N SER A 147 0.98 -2.09 -4.62
CA SER A 147 1.62 -0.87 -4.12
C SER A 147 1.84 -0.87 -2.60
N MET A 148 1.21 -1.81 -1.89
CA MET A 148 1.34 -1.97 -0.44
C MET A 148 2.57 -2.82 -0.07
N ARG A 149 3.72 -2.47 -0.63
CA ARG A 149 5.03 -3.05 -0.32
C ARG A 149 6.12 -1.98 -0.39
N LYS A 150 7.24 -2.22 0.25
CA LYS A 150 8.43 -1.36 0.10
C LYS A 150 9.08 -1.64 -1.25
N THR A 151 9.52 -0.59 -1.93
CA THR A 151 10.16 -0.66 -3.25
C THR A 151 11.61 -0.19 -3.14
N ASN A 152 12.47 -1.04 -2.53
CA ASN A 152 13.88 -0.69 -2.33
C ASN A 152 14.67 -0.80 -3.65
N ASN A 153 15.40 0.25 -4.01
CA ASN A 153 16.17 0.33 -5.26
C ASN A 153 15.33 0.10 -6.53
N GLU A 154 14.05 0.42 -6.47
CA GLU A 154 13.11 0.32 -7.57
C GLU A 154 12.53 1.69 -7.91
N ARG A 155 12.02 1.84 -9.14
CA ARG A 155 11.16 2.93 -9.54
C ARG A 155 9.88 2.39 -10.15
N ILE A 156 8.78 3.05 -9.90
CA ILE A 156 7.48 2.72 -10.49
C ILE A 156 7.46 3.29 -11.90
N VAL A 157 7.19 2.43 -12.89
CA VAL A 157 7.05 2.82 -14.31
C VAL A 157 5.59 2.90 -14.75
N ASP A 158 4.69 2.19 -14.04
CA ASP A 158 3.25 2.28 -14.31
C ASP A 158 2.42 1.83 -13.11
N LYS A 159 1.13 2.18 -13.15
CA LYS A 159 0.11 1.73 -12.18
C LYS A 159 -1.05 1.09 -12.93
N PHE A 160 -1.55 0.00 -12.41
CA PHE A 160 -2.70 -0.71 -12.94
C PHE A 160 -3.63 -1.14 -11.82
N ASP A 161 -4.89 -1.43 -12.14
CA ASP A 161 -5.93 -1.88 -11.21
C ASP A 161 -5.92 -1.16 -9.86
N SER A 162 -6.51 0.02 -9.83
CA SER A 162 -6.69 0.79 -8.60
C SER A 162 -7.97 0.34 -7.89
N SER A 163 -7.86 -0.02 -6.62
CA SER A 163 -9.02 -0.40 -5.81
C SER A 163 -8.90 0.11 -4.38
N ASP A 164 -10.00 0.63 -3.88
CA ASP A 164 -10.09 1.05 -2.49
C ASP A 164 -10.19 -0.16 -1.55
N PHE A 165 -9.73 0.03 -0.32
CA PHE A 165 -9.95 -0.89 0.77
C PHE A 165 -10.61 -0.20 1.97
N TYR A 166 -11.26 -0.99 2.82
CA TYR A 166 -12.27 -0.53 3.75
C TYR A 166 -12.10 -1.13 5.15
N VAL A 167 -12.92 -0.71 6.09
CA VAL A 167 -13.29 -1.52 7.25
C VAL A 167 -14.58 -2.26 6.90
N ILE A 168 -14.67 -3.53 7.27
CA ILE A 168 -15.91 -4.30 7.18
C ILE A 168 -16.42 -4.65 8.56
N VAL A 169 -17.74 -4.69 8.66
CA VAL A 169 -18.51 -5.16 9.82
C VAL A 169 -19.48 -6.25 9.36
N LYS A 170 -19.97 -7.05 10.30
CA LYS A 170 -21.01 -8.05 10.00
C LYS A 170 -22.22 -7.39 9.34
N LYS A 171 -22.79 -8.07 8.33
CA LYS A 171 -23.97 -7.58 7.61
C LYS A 171 -25.10 -7.20 8.54
N GLY A 172 -25.62 -5.98 8.37
CA GLY A 172 -26.69 -5.43 9.18
C GLY A 172 -26.25 -4.75 10.49
N ASN A 173 -24.96 -4.76 10.83
CA ASN A 173 -24.45 -4.00 11.99
C ASN A 173 -24.30 -2.51 11.65
N THR A 174 -25.44 -1.85 11.41
CA THR A 174 -25.48 -0.47 10.94
C THR A 174 -25.08 0.54 12.01
N GLU A 175 -25.25 0.23 13.29
CA GLU A 175 -24.86 1.10 14.40
C GLU A 175 -23.34 1.27 14.42
N LEU A 176 -22.60 0.17 14.50
CA LEU A 176 -21.14 0.17 14.47
C LEU A 176 -20.59 0.79 13.18
N LEU A 177 -21.20 0.47 12.04
CA LEU A 177 -20.81 1.04 10.75
C LEU A 177 -20.94 2.56 10.72
N ASN A 178 -22.02 3.11 11.28
CA ASN A 178 -22.26 4.55 11.36
C ASN A 178 -21.23 5.24 12.26
N GLU A 179 -20.86 4.64 13.39
CA GLU A 179 -19.83 5.17 14.28
C GLU A 179 -18.45 5.19 13.59
N ILE A 180 -18.07 4.09 12.91
CA ILE A 180 -16.83 4.02 12.12
C ILE A 180 -16.83 5.09 11.03
N ASN A 181 -17.91 5.22 10.27
CA ASN A 181 -18.01 6.22 9.21
C ASN A 181 -17.96 7.65 9.76
N TYR A 182 -18.57 7.91 10.91
CA TYR A 182 -18.48 9.20 11.57
C TYR A 182 -17.03 9.54 11.95
N ALA A 183 -16.32 8.59 12.56
CA ALA A 183 -14.91 8.79 12.91
C ALA A 183 -14.04 9.05 11.66
N ILE A 184 -14.25 8.30 10.57
CA ILE A 184 -13.54 8.53 9.30
C ILE A 184 -13.86 9.91 8.73
N ASP A 185 -15.11 10.37 8.81
CA ASP A 185 -15.50 11.70 8.34
C ASP A 185 -14.83 12.82 9.16
N GLN A 186 -14.70 12.65 10.49
CA GLN A 186 -13.94 13.56 11.34
C GLN A 186 -12.44 13.56 10.97
N MET A 187 -11.84 12.39 10.73
CA MET A 187 -10.46 12.31 10.26
C MET A 187 -10.26 13.04 8.93
N ASN A 188 -11.17 12.85 7.97
CA ASN A 188 -11.13 13.54 6.68
C ASN A 188 -11.24 15.07 6.82
N ALA A 189 -12.00 15.54 7.79
CA ALA A 189 -12.18 16.97 8.02
C ALA A 189 -10.99 17.63 8.73
N VAL A 190 -10.28 16.91 9.61
CA VAL A 190 -9.26 17.48 10.50
C VAL A 190 -7.84 17.15 10.04
N GLU A 191 -7.58 15.91 9.67
CA GLU A 191 -6.21 15.42 9.37
C GLU A 191 -5.84 15.57 7.88
N GLY A 192 -6.75 16.04 7.03
CA GLY A 192 -6.49 16.31 5.61
C GLY A 192 -6.02 15.06 4.85
N ASP A 193 -4.71 14.95 4.65
CA ASP A 193 -4.09 13.92 3.81
C ASP A 193 -3.61 12.69 4.62
N TRP A 194 -4.35 12.27 5.63
CA TRP A 194 -3.97 11.17 6.50
C TRP A 194 -3.76 9.84 5.77
N LYS A 195 -4.51 9.58 4.68
CA LYS A 195 -4.35 8.35 3.89
C LYS A 195 -2.97 8.26 3.25
N THR A 196 -2.52 9.33 2.63
CA THR A 196 -1.17 9.43 2.06
C THR A 196 -0.11 9.35 3.15
N THR A 197 -0.33 10.02 4.28
CA THR A 197 0.61 9.97 5.41
C THR A 197 0.78 8.55 5.94
N LEU A 198 -0.31 7.80 6.13
CA LEU A 198 -0.23 6.40 6.57
C LEU A 198 0.38 5.48 5.50
N TYR A 199 0.06 5.72 4.22
CA TYR A 199 0.64 4.97 3.12
C TYR A 199 2.17 5.15 3.10
N ASN A 200 2.64 6.39 3.11
CA ASN A 200 4.06 6.71 3.06
C ASN A 200 4.80 6.13 4.27
N LYS A 201 4.24 6.26 5.47
CA LYS A 201 4.80 5.67 6.69
C LYS A 201 5.04 4.17 6.56
N ASN A 202 4.12 3.43 5.94
CA ASN A 202 4.16 1.97 5.92
C ASN A 202 4.88 1.39 4.69
N TYR A 203 4.81 2.08 3.54
CA TYR A 203 5.20 1.52 2.24
C TYR A 203 6.21 2.35 1.45
N GLU A 204 6.31 3.66 1.67
CA GLU A 204 7.42 4.38 1.06
C GLU A 204 8.74 3.91 1.67
N SER A 205 9.62 3.43 0.81
CA SER A 205 11.03 3.34 1.18
C SER A 205 11.50 4.77 1.41
N ILE A 206 11.99 5.05 2.60
CA ILE A 206 12.78 6.25 2.86
C ILE A 206 14.08 6.04 2.08
N GLU A 207 14.06 6.24 0.77
CA GLU A 207 15.25 6.71 0.12
C GLU A 207 15.51 8.07 0.75
N THR A 208 16.48 8.11 1.65
CA THR A 208 17.24 9.32 1.86
C THR A 208 17.82 9.62 0.47
N LYS A 209 17.06 10.31 -0.38
CA LYS A 209 17.63 11.05 -1.49
C LYS A 209 18.67 11.89 -0.78
N ASN A 210 19.94 11.58 -1.00
CA ASN A 210 21.00 12.54 -0.80
C ASN A 210 20.61 13.71 -1.71
N LEU A 211 19.84 14.62 -1.17
CA LEU A 211 19.55 15.89 -1.80
C LEU A 211 20.91 16.55 -1.94
N GLU A 212 21.55 16.33 -3.10
CA GLU A 212 22.72 17.08 -3.47
C GLU A 212 22.25 18.51 -3.73
N TYR A 213 22.16 19.25 -2.64
CA TYR A 213 21.89 20.68 -2.72
C TYR A 213 22.93 21.36 -3.61
N THR A 214 22.48 22.15 -4.54
CA THR A 214 23.35 23.01 -5.34
C THR A 214 24.19 23.90 -4.41
N LYS A 215 25.31 24.42 -4.90
CA LYS A 215 26.14 25.35 -4.11
C LYS A 215 25.35 26.55 -3.60
N LYS A 216 24.35 27.03 -4.37
CA LYS A 216 23.45 28.13 -4.00
C LYS A 216 22.51 27.73 -2.86
N GLU A 217 21.91 26.55 -2.93
CA GLU A 217 21.03 26.04 -1.88
C GLU A 217 21.82 25.76 -0.59
N LYS A 218 23.01 25.17 -0.68
CA LYS A 218 23.91 24.98 0.47
C LYS A 218 24.27 26.31 1.14
N SER A 219 24.49 27.37 0.34
CA SER A 219 24.77 28.71 0.86
C SER A 219 23.57 29.32 1.59
N ILE A 220 22.35 29.18 1.03
CA ILE A 220 21.11 29.66 1.64
C ILE A 220 20.84 28.90 2.96
N ILE A 221 20.95 27.58 2.95
CA ILE A 221 20.76 26.74 4.14
C ILE A 221 21.77 27.13 5.23
N SER A 222 23.06 27.32 4.85
CA SER A 222 24.10 27.73 5.80
C SER A 222 23.85 29.10 6.39
N GLN A 223 23.32 30.03 5.62
CA GLN A 223 23.00 31.38 6.13
C GLN A 223 21.77 31.34 7.04
N TYR A 224 20.72 30.60 6.63
CA TYR A 224 19.52 30.48 7.44
C TYR A 224 19.79 29.76 8.76
N SER A 225 20.66 28.75 8.79
CA SER A 225 21.03 28.02 10.01
C SER A 225 21.88 28.87 10.98
N LYS A 226 22.60 29.90 10.51
CA LYS A 226 23.29 30.84 11.40
C LYS A 226 22.30 31.77 12.10
N ASP A 227 21.28 32.21 11.37
CA ASP A 227 20.27 33.14 11.87
C ASP A 227 19.16 32.42 12.68
N ASN A 228 18.97 31.12 12.45
CA ASN A 228 17.91 30.29 13.06
C ASN A 228 18.43 28.90 13.43
N PRO A 229 19.29 28.74 14.43
CA PRO A 229 19.96 27.48 14.73
C PRO A 229 19.04 26.34 15.17
N LEU A 230 17.78 26.61 15.51
CA LEU A 230 16.80 25.61 15.95
C LEU A 230 15.96 25.00 14.81
N HIS A 231 16.08 25.47 13.56
CA HIS A 231 15.26 25.03 12.43
C HIS A 231 16.00 24.17 11.40
N VAL A 232 17.19 23.71 11.70
CA VAL A 232 18.06 22.93 10.77
C VAL A 232 18.04 21.43 11.06
N LEU A 233 17.11 20.94 11.84
CA LEU A 233 16.91 19.52 12.12
C LEU A 233 15.60 19.05 11.48
N CYS A 234 15.55 19.08 10.15
CA CYS A 234 14.55 18.34 9.39
C CYS A 234 15.25 17.46 8.38
#